data_34ad5d2265690c57c0e0644ef1c13fc5
#
_entry.id   34ad5d2265690c57c0e0644ef1c13fc5
#
_cell.length_a   1.000
_cell.length_b   1.000
_cell.length_c   1.000
_cell.angle_alpha   90.00
_cell.angle_beta   90.00
_cell.angle_gamma   90.00
#
_symmetry.space_group_name_H-M   'P 1'
#
loop_
_entity.id
_entity.type
_entity.pdbx_description
1 polymer ?
#
loop_
_entity_poly.entity_id
_entity_poly.type
_entity_poly.pdbx_seq_one_letter_code
_entity_poly.pdbx_strand_id
1 'polypeptide(L)'
;MDTQKIKQLLTLIANKSKSQTDYGNTKKYIMEIIDYHDSIVSIDVNDVRDLFQEGGVIHAFNASVDASMENRMMLMMAKIMKHAECFEPYNHALVFFFFPEKQPLLIEELQPFSDWIETLPGDFLIKWGMATHSTKEIRAIVLLQ
;
A
#
# COMPACT_ATOMS: atom_id res chain seq x y z
N MET A 1 -13.51 1.25 16.33
CA MET A 1 -13.47 1.57 14.89
C MET A 1 -14.90 1.82 14.40
N ASP A 2 -15.07 2.81 13.55
CA ASP A 2 -16.42 3.22 13.11
C ASP A 2 -16.93 2.27 12.02
N THR A 3 -17.90 1.42 12.37
CA THR A 3 -18.48 0.44 11.45
C THR A 3 -19.16 1.09 10.24
N GLN A 4 -19.77 2.26 10.43
CA GLN A 4 -20.44 2.99 9.35
C GLN A 4 -19.45 3.48 8.30
N LYS A 5 -18.33 4.03 8.75
CA LYS A 5 -17.28 4.50 7.85
C LYS A 5 -16.65 3.35 7.08
N ILE A 6 -16.47 2.20 7.72
CA ILE A 6 -15.95 0.99 7.06
C ILE A 6 -16.93 0.53 5.97
N LYS A 7 -18.24 0.50 6.25
CA LYS A 7 -19.25 0.14 5.25
C LYS A 7 -19.23 1.08 4.06
N GLN A 8 -19.12 2.37 4.31
CA GLN A 8 -19.04 3.37 3.24
C GLN A 8 -17.80 3.17 2.38
N LEU A 9 -16.66 2.90 3.02
CA LEU A 9 -15.43 2.62 2.29
C LEU A 9 -15.56 1.36 1.44
N LEU A 10 -16.10 0.28 1.98
CA LEU A 10 -16.25 -0.98 1.24
C LEU A 10 -17.20 -0.82 0.05
N THR A 11 -18.25 -0.01 0.18
CA THR A 11 -19.14 0.32 -0.94
C THR A 11 -18.38 1.07 -2.03
N LEU A 12 -17.57 2.05 -1.65
CA LEU A 12 -16.72 2.80 -2.59
C LEU A 12 -15.78 1.86 -3.35
N ILE A 13 -15.12 0.97 -2.63
CA ILE A 13 -14.17 0.01 -3.23
C ILE A 13 -14.88 -0.95 -4.18
N ALA A 14 -16.06 -1.44 -3.80
CA ALA A 14 -16.84 -2.33 -4.65
C ALA A 14 -17.18 -1.65 -5.99
N ASN A 15 -17.56 -0.38 -5.95
CA ASN A 15 -17.90 0.39 -7.15
C ASN A 15 -16.68 0.67 -8.03
N LYS A 16 -15.48 0.62 -7.47
CA LYS A 16 -14.22 0.90 -8.19
C LYS A 16 -13.39 -0.35 -8.46
N SER A 17 -13.97 -1.53 -8.26
CA SER A 17 -13.31 -2.80 -8.53
C SER A 17 -13.80 -3.37 -9.86
N LYS A 18 -12.87 -3.95 -10.62
CA LYS A 18 -13.15 -4.47 -11.96
C LYS A 18 -13.96 -5.76 -11.93
N SER A 19 -13.81 -6.55 -10.85
CA SER A 19 -14.51 -7.82 -10.67
C SER A 19 -14.73 -8.09 -9.19
N GLN A 20 -15.53 -9.11 -8.85
CA GLN A 20 -15.71 -9.52 -7.46
C GLN A 20 -14.43 -10.09 -6.85
N THR A 21 -13.60 -10.74 -7.64
CA THR A 21 -12.30 -11.24 -7.18
C THR A 21 -11.39 -10.07 -6.82
N ASP A 22 -11.32 -9.05 -7.67
CA ASP A 22 -10.54 -7.84 -7.40
C ASP A 22 -11.05 -7.12 -6.16
N TYR A 23 -12.36 -7.02 -5.99
CA TYR A 23 -12.96 -6.43 -4.80
C TYR A 23 -12.55 -7.20 -3.55
N GLY A 24 -12.62 -8.52 -3.57
CA GLY A 24 -12.24 -9.37 -2.46
C GLY A 24 -10.78 -9.17 -2.05
N ASN A 25 -9.88 -9.10 -3.02
CA ASN A 25 -8.46 -8.87 -2.77
C ASN A 25 -8.22 -7.46 -2.21
N THR A 26 -8.81 -6.44 -2.81
CA THR A 26 -8.67 -5.06 -2.36
C THR A 26 -9.20 -4.88 -0.93
N LYS A 27 -10.38 -5.44 -0.66
CA LYS A 27 -10.98 -5.43 0.68
C LYS A 27 -10.05 -6.07 1.71
N LYS A 28 -9.50 -7.25 1.39
CA LYS A 28 -8.59 -7.97 2.28
C LYS A 28 -7.37 -7.12 2.63
N TYR A 29 -6.74 -6.50 1.65
CA TYR A 29 -5.56 -5.67 1.87
C TYR A 29 -5.89 -4.42 2.68
N ILE A 30 -6.98 -3.74 2.37
CA ILE A 30 -7.39 -2.54 3.10
C ILE A 30 -7.71 -2.86 4.55
N MET A 31 -8.46 -3.93 4.81
CA MET A 31 -8.80 -4.33 6.17
C MET A 31 -7.55 -4.71 6.96
N GLU A 32 -6.58 -5.35 6.32
CA GLU A 32 -5.31 -5.69 6.95
C GLU A 32 -4.56 -4.42 7.37
N ILE A 33 -4.56 -3.39 6.53
CA ILE A 33 -3.89 -2.11 6.82
C ILE A 33 -4.57 -1.38 7.99
N ILE A 34 -5.89 -1.19 7.92
CA ILE A 34 -6.61 -0.36 8.90
C ILE A 34 -6.81 -1.06 10.24
N ASP A 35 -6.81 -2.39 10.27
CA ASP A 35 -6.95 -3.17 11.50
C ASP A 35 -5.62 -3.46 12.20
N TYR A 36 -4.50 -3.05 11.62
CA TYR A 36 -3.18 -3.38 12.18
C TYR A 36 -2.85 -2.50 13.37
N HIS A 37 -2.68 -3.12 14.55
CA HIS A 37 -2.53 -2.38 15.82
C HIS A 37 -1.12 -1.86 16.08
N ASP A 38 -0.10 -2.46 15.49
CA ASP A 38 1.31 -2.13 15.75
C ASP A 38 1.91 -1.24 14.66
N SER A 39 1.09 -0.38 14.06
CA SER A 39 1.56 0.54 13.02
C SER A 39 2.48 1.61 13.60
N ILE A 40 3.59 1.85 12.93
CA ILE A 40 4.52 2.95 13.24
C ILE A 40 4.01 4.22 12.55
N VAL A 41 3.61 4.10 11.30
CA VAL A 41 2.91 5.15 10.56
C VAL A 41 1.58 4.56 10.12
N SER A 42 0.49 4.98 10.76
CA SER A 42 -0.83 4.38 10.56
C SER A 42 -1.60 5.02 9.40
N ILE A 43 -2.47 4.22 8.79
CA ILE A 43 -3.43 4.68 7.79
C ILE A 43 -4.80 4.28 8.30
N ASP A 44 -5.74 5.24 8.35
CA ASP A 44 -7.09 4.98 8.83
C ASP A 44 -8.11 4.94 7.68
N VAL A 45 -9.36 4.66 8.02
CA VAL A 45 -10.47 4.57 7.05
C VAL A 45 -10.62 5.86 6.26
N ASN A 46 -10.49 7.01 6.92
CA ASN A 46 -10.64 8.31 6.26
C ASN A 46 -9.53 8.56 5.24
N ASP A 47 -8.31 8.16 5.56
CA ASP A 47 -7.16 8.30 4.64
C ASP A 47 -7.41 7.53 3.35
N VAL A 48 -7.90 6.30 3.45
CA VAL A 48 -8.17 5.46 2.27
C VAL A 48 -9.32 6.04 1.45
N ARG A 49 -10.40 6.42 2.12
CA ARG A 49 -11.57 7.01 1.45
C ARG A 49 -11.20 8.29 0.71
N ASP A 50 -10.49 9.19 1.37
CA ASP A 50 -10.13 10.49 0.80
C ASP A 50 -9.21 10.34 -0.40
N LEU A 51 -8.31 9.34 -0.35
CA LEU A 51 -7.38 9.09 -1.45
C LEU A 51 -8.10 8.56 -2.69
N PHE A 52 -9.06 7.65 -2.53
CA PHE A 52 -9.68 6.92 -3.64
C PHE A 52 -11.10 7.38 -3.99
N GLN A 53 -11.61 8.42 -3.34
CA GLN A 53 -12.96 8.91 -3.55
C GLN A 53 -13.18 9.38 -4.99
N GLU A 54 -12.21 10.08 -5.55
CA GLU A 54 -12.19 10.52 -6.94
C GLU A 54 -11.34 9.55 -7.75
N GLY A 55 -11.69 9.30 -8.98
CA GLY A 55 -10.88 8.48 -9.87
C GLY A 55 -11.55 7.17 -10.27
N GLY A 56 -10.82 6.35 -11.01
CA GLY A 56 -11.31 5.14 -11.64
C GLY A 56 -11.10 3.87 -10.84
N VAL A 57 -10.82 2.78 -11.55
CA VAL A 57 -10.64 1.45 -10.96
C VAL A 57 -9.42 1.41 -10.05
N ILE A 58 -9.57 0.76 -8.89
CA ILE A 58 -8.48 0.51 -7.95
C ILE A 58 -7.85 -0.85 -8.25
N HIS A 59 -6.52 -0.87 -8.36
CA HIS A 59 -5.74 -2.09 -8.53
C HIS A 59 -4.92 -2.32 -7.27
N ALA A 60 -5.02 -3.52 -6.69
CA ALA A 60 -4.32 -3.88 -5.46
C ALA A 60 -3.40 -5.06 -5.69
N PHE A 61 -2.19 -4.99 -5.16
CA PHE A 61 -1.25 -6.10 -5.19
C PHE A 61 -0.35 -6.05 -3.96
N ASN A 62 0.39 -7.14 -3.73
CA ASN A 62 1.41 -7.15 -2.70
C ASN A 62 2.74 -7.66 -3.28
N ALA A 63 3.82 -7.33 -2.59
CA ALA A 63 5.16 -7.80 -2.92
C ALA A 63 5.88 -8.16 -1.65
N SER A 64 6.80 -9.12 -1.73
CA SER A 64 7.58 -9.59 -0.59
C SER A 64 9.04 -9.75 -0.99
N VAL A 65 9.94 -9.46 -0.03
CA VAL A 65 11.38 -9.65 -0.18
C VAL A 65 11.89 -10.22 1.14
N ASP A 66 12.82 -11.20 1.06
CA ASP A 66 13.47 -11.71 2.26
C ASP A 66 14.21 -10.57 2.96
N ALA A 67 13.92 -10.36 4.25
CA ALA A 67 14.46 -9.24 5.00
C ALA A 67 15.97 -9.36 5.28
N SER A 68 16.58 -10.53 5.08
CA SER A 68 18.01 -10.72 5.23
C SER A 68 18.83 -10.30 3.99
N MET A 69 18.17 -10.00 2.89
CA MET A 69 18.82 -9.59 1.65
C MET A 69 19.43 -8.20 1.80
N GLU A 70 20.65 -8.03 1.27
CA GLU A 70 21.20 -6.69 1.10
C GLU A 70 20.37 -5.93 0.08
N ASN A 71 20.28 -4.63 0.24
CA ASN A 71 19.47 -3.77 -0.67
C ASN A 71 18.01 -4.20 -0.74
N ARG A 72 17.47 -4.72 0.37
CA ARG A 72 16.11 -5.26 0.43
C ARG A 72 15.05 -4.26 -0.05
N MET A 73 15.19 -2.97 0.29
CA MET A 73 14.25 -1.94 -0.16
C MET A 73 14.41 -1.60 -1.64
N MET A 74 15.62 -1.66 -2.19
CA MET A 74 15.82 -1.52 -3.64
C MET A 74 15.13 -2.66 -4.39
N LEU A 75 15.24 -3.88 -3.89
CA LEU A 75 14.58 -5.05 -4.46
C LEU A 75 13.05 -4.92 -4.35
N MET A 76 12.57 -4.44 -3.20
CA MET A 76 11.14 -4.21 -2.98
C MET A 76 10.60 -3.19 -3.99
N MET A 77 11.27 -2.05 -4.13
CA MET A 77 10.82 -1.02 -5.05
C MET A 77 10.87 -1.46 -6.50
N ALA A 78 11.86 -2.26 -6.89
CA ALA A 78 11.92 -2.84 -8.22
C ALA A 78 10.69 -3.72 -8.52
N LYS A 79 10.28 -4.54 -7.55
CA LYS A 79 9.08 -5.37 -7.68
C LYS A 79 7.82 -4.52 -7.79
N ILE A 80 7.69 -3.50 -6.94
CA ILE A 80 6.52 -2.60 -6.94
C ILE A 80 6.42 -1.89 -8.29
N MET A 81 7.51 -1.32 -8.77
CA MET A 81 7.52 -0.56 -10.02
C MET A 81 7.18 -1.44 -11.22
N LYS A 82 7.67 -2.67 -11.24
CA LYS A 82 7.36 -3.61 -12.31
C LYS A 82 5.88 -3.97 -12.34
N HIS A 83 5.27 -4.20 -11.18
CA HIS A 83 3.83 -4.44 -11.08
C HIS A 83 3.03 -3.20 -11.49
N ALA A 84 3.47 -2.02 -11.04
CA ALA A 84 2.78 -0.77 -11.30
C ALA A 84 2.70 -0.44 -12.79
N GLU A 85 3.69 -0.81 -13.59
CA GLU A 85 3.69 -0.63 -15.04
C GLU A 85 2.46 -1.25 -15.71
N CYS A 86 1.93 -2.35 -15.15
CA CYS A 86 0.76 -3.03 -15.70
C CYS A 86 -0.53 -2.22 -15.54
N PHE A 87 -0.53 -1.20 -14.68
CA PHE A 87 -1.72 -0.43 -14.33
C PHE A 87 -1.65 1.04 -14.73
N GLU A 88 -0.66 1.41 -15.51
CA GLU A 88 -0.54 2.79 -16.01
C GLU A 88 -1.66 3.12 -17.01
N PRO A 89 -2.16 4.37 -17.04
CA PRO A 89 -1.77 5.46 -16.15
C PRO A 89 -2.51 5.41 -14.81
N TYR A 90 -1.84 5.78 -13.74
CA TYR A 90 -2.43 5.95 -12.42
C TYR A 90 -1.89 7.26 -11.80
N ASN A 91 -2.67 7.87 -10.91
CA ASN A 91 -2.29 9.12 -10.26
C ASN A 91 -2.57 9.14 -8.76
N HIS A 92 -3.04 8.02 -8.21
CA HIS A 92 -3.23 7.84 -6.77
C HIS A 92 -2.53 6.55 -6.35
N ALA A 93 -1.84 6.57 -5.21
CA ALA A 93 -1.21 5.39 -4.66
C ALA A 93 -1.31 5.34 -3.14
N LEU A 94 -1.54 4.16 -2.61
CA LEU A 94 -1.39 3.86 -1.21
C LEU A 94 -0.35 2.74 -1.10
N VAL A 95 0.68 2.95 -0.28
CA VAL A 95 1.74 1.98 -0.08
C VAL A 95 1.89 1.73 1.41
N PHE A 96 1.81 0.48 1.83
CA PHE A 96 1.96 0.11 3.24
C PHE A 96 3.01 -0.98 3.37
N PHE A 97 4.04 -0.71 4.19
CA PHE A 97 5.16 -1.63 4.40
C PHE A 97 5.04 -2.36 5.73
N PHE A 98 5.39 -3.65 5.73
CA PHE A 98 5.57 -4.45 6.93
C PHE A 98 7.02 -4.88 7.04
N PHE A 99 7.64 -4.65 8.19
CA PHE A 99 9.03 -5.03 8.47
C PHE A 99 9.06 -6.03 9.63
N PRO A 100 9.99 -7.01 9.60
CA PRO A 100 10.17 -7.89 10.75
C PRO A 100 10.58 -7.10 12.00
N GLU A 101 10.04 -7.47 13.14
CA GLU A 101 10.40 -6.82 14.42
C GLU A 101 11.89 -6.89 14.71
N LYS A 102 12.53 -7.99 14.33
CA LYS A 102 13.96 -8.22 14.56
C LYS A 102 14.86 -7.60 13.50
N GLN A 103 14.30 -7.15 12.41
CA GLN A 103 15.03 -6.52 11.30
C GLN A 103 14.27 -5.28 10.85
N PRO A 104 14.10 -4.29 11.75
CA PRO A 104 13.27 -3.12 11.46
C PRO A 104 13.87 -2.26 10.37
N LEU A 105 13.05 -1.39 9.82
CA LEU A 105 13.48 -0.43 8.81
C LEU A 105 14.53 0.52 9.38
N LEU A 106 15.60 0.73 8.63
CA LEU A 106 16.55 1.81 8.88
C LEU A 106 16.14 3.02 8.04
N ILE A 107 16.34 4.22 8.57
CA ILE A 107 15.90 5.46 7.91
C ILE A 107 16.49 5.59 6.51
N GLU A 108 17.76 5.25 6.34
CA GLU A 108 18.46 5.32 5.05
C GLU A 108 17.89 4.33 4.02
N GLU A 109 17.20 3.30 4.46
CA GLU A 109 16.55 2.34 3.56
C GLU A 109 15.32 2.92 2.86
N LEU A 110 14.78 4.04 3.34
CA LEU A 110 13.66 4.72 2.68
C LEU A 110 14.07 5.43 1.39
N GLN A 111 15.36 5.58 1.11
CA GLN A 111 15.81 6.33 -0.05
C GLN A 111 15.22 5.83 -1.38
N PRO A 112 15.20 4.51 -1.68
CA PRO A 112 14.59 4.03 -2.92
C PRO A 112 13.11 4.39 -3.05
N PHE A 113 12.37 4.37 -1.94
CA PHE A 113 10.97 4.79 -1.92
C PHE A 113 10.83 6.30 -2.18
N SER A 114 11.65 7.10 -1.50
CA SER A 114 11.68 8.54 -1.69
C SER A 114 12.04 8.91 -3.13
N ASP A 115 13.02 8.23 -3.72
CA ASP A 115 13.41 8.44 -5.10
C ASP A 115 12.26 8.16 -6.07
N TRP A 116 11.50 7.10 -5.83
CA TRP A 116 10.32 6.80 -6.64
C TRP A 116 9.28 7.91 -6.53
N ILE A 117 8.99 8.40 -5.33
CA ILE A 117 8.04 9.49 -5.11
C ILE A 117 8.45 10.72 -5.91
N GLU A 118 9.74 11.05 -5.95
CA GLU A 118 10.25 12.20 -6.69
C GLU A 118 10.05 12.09 -8.20
N THR A 119 9.89 10.87 -8.73
CA THR A 119 9.62 10.68 -10.16
C THR A 119 8.15 10.90 -10.54
N LEU A 120 7.26 10.99 -9.55
CA LEU A 120 5.82 11.11 -9.80
C LEU A 120 5.44 12.55 -10.17
N PRO A 121 4.38 12.74 -10.99
CA PRO A 121 3.90 14.08 -11.32
C PRO A 121 3.51 14.88 -10.07
N GLY A 122 3.58 16.21 -10.15
CA GLY A 122 3.30 17.09 -9.02
C GLY A 122 1.88 17.01 -8.47
N ASP A 123 0.92 16.57 -9.28
CA ASP A 123 -0.48 16.39 -8.88
C ASP A 123 -0.79 14.98 -8.39
N PHE A 124 0.21 14.11 -8.34
CA PHE A 124 0.06 12.73 -7.87
C PHE A 124 -0.21 12.72 -6.36
N LEU A 125 -1.23 11.98 -5.95
CA LEU A 125 -1.58 11.83 -4.54
C LEU A 125 -1.09 10.49 -4.03
N ILE A 126 -0.29 10.52 -2.96
CA ILE A 126 0.23 9.32 -2.33
C ILE A 126 0.02 9.36 -0.82
N LYS A 127 -0.37 8.23 -0.26
CA LYS A 127 -0.36 7.99 1.17
C LYS A 127 0.43 6.72 1.44
N TRP A 128 1.17 6.71 2.56
CA TRP A 128 1.95 5.55 2.91
C TRP A 128 1.96 5.33 4.42
N GLY A 129 2.21 4.11 4.79
CA GLY A 129 2.32 3.73 6.19
C GLY A 129 3.26 2.58 6.37
N MET A 130 3.52 2.21 7.63
CA MET A 130 4.38 1.08 7.95
C MET A 130 4.06 0.51 9.32
N ALA A 131 4.34 -0.78 9.45
CA ALA A 131 4.16 -1.52 10.69
C ALA A 131 5.23 -2.60 10.81
N THR A 132 5.34 -3.18 11.99
CA THR A 132 6.17 -4.36 12.20
C THR A 132 5.30 -5.61 12.20
N HIS A 133 5.89 -6.76 11.85
CA HIS A 133 5.21 -8.06 11.91
C HIS A 133 6.22 -9.14 12.32
N SER A 134 5.72 -10.37 12.52
CA SER A 134 6.53 -11.47 13.04
C SER A 134 7.18 -12.35 11.97
N THR A 135 6.96 -12.07 10.69
CA THR A 135 7.53 -12.86 9.58
C THR A 135 8.98 -12.45 9.28
N LYS A 136 9.67 -13.20 8.45
CA LYS A 136 11.04 -12.93 8.04
C LYS A 136 11.14 -12.14 6.75
N GLU A 137 10.02 -11.64 6.24
CA GLU A 137 9.95 -10.92 4.99
C GLU A 137 9.60 -9.46 5.22
N ILE A 138 10.10 -8.59 4.34
CA ILE A 138 9.49 -7.29 4.14
C ILE A 138 8.33 -7.51 3.19
N ARG A 139 7.20 -6.94 3.51
CA ARG A 139 6.01 -7.03 2.67
C ARG A 139 5.50 -5.63 2.37
N ALA A 140 5.02 -5.42 1.17
CA ALA A 140 4.33 -4.18 0.80
C ALA A 140 2.96 -4.50 0.23
N ILE A 141 1.96 -3.75 0.67
CA ILE A 141 0.64 -3.72 0.05
C ILE A 141 0.56 -2.43 -0.74
N VAL A 142 0.16 -2.51 -2.00
CA VAL A 142 0.09 -1.36 -2.90
C VAL A 142 -1.29 -1.31 -3.54
N LEU A 143 -1.93 -0.13 -3.47
CA LEU A 143 -3.17 0.16 -4.16
C LEU A 143 -2.92 1.33 -5.11
N LEU A 144 -3.28 1.16 -6.37
CA LEU A 144 -3.12 2.17 -7.42
C LEU A 144 -4.47 2.50 -8.06
N GLN A 145 -4.66 3.76 -8.40
CA GLN A 145 -5.90 4.22 -9.05
C GLN A 145 -5.63 5.22 -10.16
#